data_40d8b0dc6745d149c3c129673d726174
#
_entry.id   40d8b0dc6745d149c3c129673d726174
#
_cell.length_a   1.000
_cell.length_b   1.000
_cell.length_c   1.000
_cell.angle_alpha   90.00
_cell.angle_beta   90.00
_cell.angle_gamma   90.00
#
_symmetry.space_group_name_H-M   'P 1'
#
loop_
_entity.id
_entity.type
_entity.pdbx_description
1 polymer ?
#
loop_
_entity_poly.entity_id
_entity_poly.type
_entity_poly.pdbx_seq_one_letter_code
_entity_poly.pdbx_strand_id
1 'polypeptide(L)'
;MTSGNLLLPLRQVVTIEAKMASKRDFFQDPVVERLLMKHGFRVHITNMGSREIAKQDYEGYDVVFPSGQPAADLISRERARANRPVLLYRPFVSPIVLATYRDYAEVLRVEGVAKGLPGSGGRPMYYTLDMRKFLDLAHGKSARAKSRGVQRKPKDGYRWNEIDDEKRVRNGNKILAQTSDICESNSAGTYLGLVAFVEHGNDAPDNEAEAEQLARKIKPLLIEQGLPSSERAETYLSPDGPSIAPISVIYEHQFLAHQIGHQAEKGTTDDERVLLYPSTRFVTEPQLVALTGDGARLGELVSKDPELQQRAMELGFRARNAGSGATSDELTRFLTERKIPVPTTSSDDTRAVLPSLPLLEKMTEIVGDCPDRTGSR
;
A
#
# COMPACT_ATOMS: atom_id res chain seq x y z
N MET A 1 29.24 -45.60 35.67
CA MET A 1 28.19 -44.60 35.43
C MET A 1 28.84 -43.37 34.89
N THR A 2 28.84 -43.19 33.58
CA THR A 2 29.42 -42.02 32.90
C THR A 2 28.26 -41.05 32.60
N SER A 3 28.21 -39.94 33.36
CA SER A 3 27.29 -38.87 33.08
C SER A 3 27.72 -38.16 31.80
N GLY A 4 27.06 -38.46 30.69
CA GLY A 4 27.23 -37.72 29.46
C GLY A 4 26.60 -36.32 29.61
N ASN A 5 27.46 -35.31 29.74
CA ASN A 5 27.03 -33.94 29.59
C ASN A 5 26.55 -33.71 28.15
N LEU A 6 25.25 -33.73 27.93
CA LEU A 6 24.64 -33.22 26.70
C LEU A 6 24.80 -31.72 26.67
N LEU A 7 25.91 -31.22 26.14
CA LEU A 7 26.06 -29.86 25.73
C LEU A 7 25.14 -29.66 24.51
N LEU A 8 23.92 -29.21 24.75
CA LEU A 8 23.10 -28.66 23.67
C LEU A 8 23.87 -27.46 23.07
N PRO A 9 24.17 -27.48 21.78
CA PRO A 9 24.82 -26.35 21.16
C PRO A 9 23.91 -25.14 21.33
N LEU A 10 24.30 -24.20 22.18
CA LEU A 10 23.66 -22.88 22.25
C LEU A 10 23.76 -22.27 20.86
N ARG A 11 22.71 -22.36 20.06
CA ARG A 11 22.66 -21.61 18.81
C ARG A 11 22.76 -20.15 19.16
N GLN A 12 23.83 -19.52 18.73
CA GLN A 12 24.04 -18.09 18.89
C GLN A 12 22.93 -17.37 18.13
N VAL A 13 22.05 -16.66 18.84
CA VAL A 13 21.00 -15.85 18.26
C VAL A 13 21.63 -14.55 17.80
N VAL A 14 21.50 -14.26 16.51
CA VAL A 14 21.93 -13.01 15.90
C VAL A 14 20.78 -12.00 16.02
N THR A 15 21.05 -10.84 16.63
CA THR A 15 20.09 -9.75 16.63
C THR A 15 20.30 -8.91 15.36
N ILE A 16 19.24 -8.73 14.60
CA ILE A 16 19.19 -7.90 13.40
C ILE A 16 18.59 -6.56 13.76
N GLU A 17 19.35 -5.50 13.59
CA GLU A 17 18.86 -4.13 13.73
C GLU A 17 18.20 -3.69 12.41
N ALA A 18 16.93 -3.30 12.46
CA ALA A 18 16.13 -3.07 11.28
C ALA A 18 15.34 -1.75 11.33
N LYS A 19 15.40 -0.93 10.26
CA LYS A 19 14.44 0.16 10.03
C LYS A 19 13.35 -0.34 9.09
N MET A 20 12.11 -0.30 9.53
CA MET A 20 10.99 -0.83 8.74
C MET A 20 9.80 0.11 8.73
N ALA A 21 9.14 0.19 7.57
CA ALA A 21 7.86 0.86 7.41
C ALA A 21 6.69 -0.16 7.57
N SER A 22 5.56 0.02 6.90
CA SER A 22 4.36 -0.81 7.06
C SER A 22 4.57 -2.32 6.86
N LYS A 23 5.70 -2.76 6.29
CA LYS A 23 6.03 -4.20 6.17
C LYS A 23 6.55 -4.82 7.47
N ARG A 24 6.74 -4.03 8.53
CA ARG A 24 7.02 -4.52 9.88
C ARG A 24 5.93 -5.45 10.40
N ASP A 25 4.68 -5.30 9.95
CA ASP A 25 3.55 -6.12 10.36
C ASP A 25 3.84 -7.61 10.21
N PHE A 26 4.59 -8.00 9.16
CA PHE A 26 5.07 -9.37 8.99
C PHE A 26 6.06 -9.77 10.09
N PHE A 27 7.07 -8.96 10.37
CA PHE A 27 8.14 -9.28 11.34
C PHE A 27 7.68 -9.19 12.80
N GLN A 28 6.62 -8.45 13.08
CA GLN A 28 6.00 -8.32 14.41
C GLN A 28 4.93 -9.40 14.66
N ASP A 29 4.64 -10.27 13.69
CA ASP A 29 3.74 -11.38 13.89
C ASP A 29 4.38 -12.43 14.82
N PRO A 30 3.70 -12.87 15.90
CA PRO A 30 4.31 -13.79 16.88
C PRO A 30 4.70 -15.15 16.32
N VAL A 31 4.10 -15.59 15.20
CA VAL A 31 4.50 -16.83 14.52
C VAL A 31 5.80 -16.61 13.76
N VAL A 32 5.90 -15.48 13.04
CA VAL A 32 7.13 -15.10 12.32
C VAL A 32 8.29 -14.93 13.29
N GLU A 33 8.09 -14.26 14.42
CA GLU A 33 9.13 -14.12 15.46
C GLU A 33 9.65 -15.49 15.93
N ARG A 34 8.74 -16.45 16.22
CA ARG A 34 9.14 -17.81 16.62
C ARG A 34 9.88 -18.54 15.51
N LEU A 35 9.45 -18.41 14.25
CA LEU A 35 10.13 -19.01 13.11
C LEU A 35 11.53 -18.43 12.92
N LEU A 36 11.69 -17.12 13.02
CA LEU A 36 12.98 -16.46 12.95
C LEU A 36 13.91 -16.91 14.09
N MET A 37 13.39 -17.01 15.31
CA MET A 37 14.15 -17.56 16.45
C MET A 37 14.59 -19.01 16.24
N LYS A 38 13.75 -19.86 15.63
CA LYS A 38 14.10 -21.23 15.23
C LYS A 38 15.31 -21.27 14.29
N HIS A 39 15.45 -20.24 13.44
CA HIS A 39 16.58 -20.06 12.53
C HIS A 39 17.76 -19.27 13.14
N GLY A 40 17.66 -18.88 14.41
CA GLY A 40 18.73 -18.16 15.13
C GLY A 40 18.75 -16.67 14.88
N PHE A 41 17.60 -16.06 14.47
CA PHE A 41 17.46 -14.63 14.29
C PHE A 41 16.47 -14.03 15.29
N ARG A 42 16.82 -12.84 15.80
CA ARG A 42 15.90 -11.91 16.46
C ARG A 42 15.94 -10.59 15.70
N VAL A 43 14.80 -10.02 15.39
CA VAL A 43 14.73 -8.73 14.68
C VAL A 43 14.30 -7.65 15.66
N HIS A 44 15.11 -6.61 15.79
CA HIS A 44 14.79 -5.40 16.53
C HIS A 44 14.39 -4.31 15.53
N ILE A 45 13.16 -3.78 15.65
CA ILE A 45 12.57 -2.93 14.63
C ILE A 45 12.47 -1.49 15.13
N THR A 46 13.11 -0.58 14.42
CA THR A 46 12.82 0.86 14.49
C THR A 46 11.77 1.20 13.43
N ASN A 47 10.58 1.58 13.89
CA ASN A 47 9.49 1.97 12.99
C ASN A 47 9.71 3.36 12.42
N MET A 48 9.55 3.50 11.10
CA MET A 48 9.80 4.76 10.40
C MET A 48 9.11 4.77 9.04
N GLY A 49 8.73 5.96 8.54
CA GLY A 49 8.20 6.11 7.18
C GLY A 49 9.21 5.69 6.11
N SER A 50 8.75 5.08 5.02
CA SER A 50 9.65 4.56 3.97
C SER A 50 10.57 5.61 3.36
N ARG A 51 10.05 6.81 3.15
CA ARG A 51 10.83 7.93 2.59
C ARG A 51 11.74 8.55 3.64
N GLU A 52 11.33 8.54 4.89
CA GLU A 52 12.15 8.93 6.02
C GLU A 52 13.34 7.98 6.19
N ILE A 53 13.13 6.67 6.08
CA ILE A 53 14.21 5.67 6.05
C ILE A 53 15.24 6.04 4.97
N ALA A 54 14.80 6.39 3.77
CA ALA A 54 15.69 6.71 2.66
C ALA A 54 16.53 7.98 2.86
N LYS A 55 16.18 8.84 3.83
CA LYS A 55 16.87 10.11 4.13
C LYS A 55 17.83 10.04 5.31
N GLN A 56 17.84 8.94 6.05
CA GLN A 56 18.61 8.80 7.28
C GLN A 56 19.89 8.00 7.10
N ASP A 57 20.76 8.09 8.10
CA ASP A 57 21.93 7.24 8.22
C ASP A 57 21.54 5.80 8.51
N TYR A 58 22.31 4.87 7.95
CA TYR A 58 22.13 3.42 8.08
C TYR A 58 23.20 2.77 8.98
N GLU A 59 24.04 3.56 9.63
CA GLU A 59 25.08 3.02 10.52
C GLU A 59 24.44 2.28 11.69
N GLY A 60 24.95 1.08 11.96
CA GLY A 60 24.42 0.21 13.01
C GLY A 60 23.17 -0.59 12.64
N TYR A 61 22.67 -0.49 11.39
CA TYR A 61 21.56 -1.29 10.93
C TYR A 61 21.99 -2.38 9.95
N ASP A 62 21.35 -3.54 10.06
CA ASP A 62 21.60 -4.70 9.19
C ASP A 62 20.69 -4.70 7.98
N VAL A 63 19.44 -4.24 8.15
CA VAL A 63 18.44 -4.17 7.07
C VAL A 63 17.62 -2.89 7.16
N VAL A 64 17.15 -2.46 6.00
CA VAL A 64 16.05 -1.50 5.91
C VAL A 64 14.96 -2.06 5.01
N PHE A 65 13.70 -1.87 5.40
CA PHE A 65 12.58 -2.42 4.65
C PHE A 65 11.50 -1.38 4.41
N PRO A 66 11.70 -0.52 3.39
CA PRO A 66 10.67 0.39 2.95
C PRO A 66 9.51 -0.37 2.31
N SER A 67 8.33 0.22 2.34
CA SER A 67 7.10 -0.43 1.88
C SER A 67 6.98 -0.55 0.36
N GLY A 68 7.89 0.04 -0.41
CA GLY A 68 7.83 0.00 -1.86
C GLY A 68 9.13 0.35 -2.57
N GLN A 69 9.14 0.10 -3.86
CA GLN A 69 10.29 0.20 -4.73
C GLN A 69 10.91 1.60 -4.80
N PRO A 70 10.18 2.72 -4.93
CA PRO A 70 10.80 4.04 -5.05
C PRO A 70 11.74 4.39 -3.89
N ALA A 71 11.35 4.08 -2.66
CA ALA A 71 12.18 4.33 -1.49
C ALA A 71 13.42 3.40 -1.45
N ALA A 72 13.27 2.13 -1.82
CA ALA A 72 14.39 1.19 -1.92
C ALA A 72 15.39 1.60 -3.01
N ASP A 73 14.92 2.13 -4.12
CA ASP A 73 15.76 2.64 -5.22
C ASP A 73 16.56 3.87 -4.77
N LEU A 74 15.97 4.77 -3.97
CA LEU A 74 16.70 5.90 -3.36
C LEU A 74 17.86 5.39 -2.51
N ILE A 75 17.58 4.48 -1.57
CA ILE A 75 18.57 3.88 -0.68
C ILE A 75 19.70 3.23 -1.48
N SER A 76 19.34 2.43 -2.47
CA SER A 76 20.30 1.70 -3.30
C SER A 76 21.22 2.65 -4.08
N ARG A 77 20.69 3.76 -4.61
CA ARG A 77 21.47 4.78 -5.33
C ARG A 77 22.43 5.53 -4.41
N GLU A 78 21.98 5.92 -3.21
CA GLU A 78 22.83 6.61 -2.24
C GLU A 78 23.97 5.71 -1.76
N ARG A 79 23.67 4.46 -1.47
CA ARG A 79 24.68 3.46 -1.07
C ARG A 79 25.68 3.18 -2.19
N ALA A 80 25.22 3.08 -3.44
CA ALA A 80 26.08 2.89 -4.60
C ALA A 80 27.04 4.09 -4.80
N ARG A 81 26.54 5.33 -4.61
CA ARG A 81 27.38 6.55 -4.66
C ARG A 81 28.46 6.56 -3.58
N ALA A 82 28.17 5.97 -2.42
CA ALA A 82 29.13 5.81 -1.33
C ALA A 82 30.02 4.57 -1.46
N ASN A 83 30.04 3.88 -2.62
CA ASN A 83 30.75 2.61 -2.83
C ASN A 83 30.39 1.51 -1.80
N ARG A 84 29.17 1.51 -1.31
CA ARG A 84 28.61 0.51 -0.37
C ARG A 84 27.40 -0.19 -0.99
N PRO A 85 27.61 -1.13 -1.95
CA PRO A 85 26.49 -1.82 -2.61
C PRO A 85 25.64 -2.57 -1.60
N VAL A 86 24.39 -2.81 -1.97
CA VAL A 86 23.40 -3.53 -1.16
C VAL A 86 22.85 -4.73 -1.91
N LEU A 87 22.38 -5.72 -1.16
CA LEU A 87 21.57 -6.81 -1.72
C LEU A 87 20.08 -6.54 -1.51
N LEU A 88 19.30 -6.78 -2.55
CA LEU A 88 17.86 -6.55 -2.54
C LEU A 88 17.12 -7.87 -2.54
N TYR A 89 16.21 -8.03 -1.58
CA TYR A 89 15.34 -9.19 -1.47
C TYR A 89 13.88 -8.75 -1.62
N ARG A 90 13.06 -9.60 -2.23
CA ARG A 90 11.64 -9.35 -2.48
C ARG A 90 10.82 -10.52 -1.94
N PRO A 91 10.61 -10.58 -0.63
CA PRO A 91 9.99 -11.74 0.00
C PRO A 91 8.53 -11.95 -0.41
N PHE A 92 7.79 -10.89 -0.67
CA PHE A 92 6.37 -10.92 -1.03
C PHE A 92 5.94 -9.66 -1.78
N VAL A 93 4.73 -9.68 -2.30
CA VAL A 93 4.10 -8.57 -3.01
C VAL A 93 2.81 -8.14 -2.30
N SER A 94 2.53 -6.85 -2.31
CA SER A 94 1.26 -6.31 -1.83
C SER A 94 0.90 -5.07 -2.65
N PRO A 95 -0.09 -5.17 -3.55
CA PRO A 95 -0.56 -4.04 -4.34
C PRO A 95 -1.09 -2.90 -3.47
N ILE A 96 -0.97 -1.67 -3.96
CA ILE A 96 -1.72 -0.53 -3.43
C ILE A 96 -3.13 -0.60 -3.98
N VAL A 97 -4.10 -0.44 -3.09
CA VAL A 97 -5.53 -0.44 -3.37
C VAL A 97 -6.22 0.72 -2.66
N LEU A 98 -7.43 1.02 -3.08
CA LEU A 98 -8.28 1.98 -2.39
C LEU A 98 -9.31 1.21 -1.56
N ALA A 99 -9.18 1.29 -0.25
CA ALA A 99 -10.12 0.67 0.66
C ALA A 99 -11.29 1.62 0.94
N THR A 100 -12.50 1.10 0.94
CA THR A 100 -13.72 1.88 1.19
C THR A 100 -14.77 1.02 1.90
N TYR A 101 -15.93 1.61 2.12
CA TYR A 101 -17.06 0.94 2.73
C TYR A 101 -18.14 0.69 1.66
N ARG A 102 -18.96 -0.32 1.88
CA ARG A 102 -19.94 -0.78 0.91
C ARG A 102 -20.84 0.33 0.38
N ASP A 103 -21.39 1.16 1.25
CA ASP A 103 -22.28 2.23 0.82
C ASP A 103 -21.61 3.22 -0.10
N TYR A 104 -20.35 3.57 0.17
CA TYR A 104 -19.55 4.44 -0.71
C TYR A 104 -19.20 3.77 -2.04
N ALA A 105 -18.88 2.47 -2.03
CA ALA A 105 -18.66 1.71 -3.26
C ALA A 105 -19.91 1.64 -4.12
N GLU A 106 -21.10 1.46 -3.50
CA GLU A 106 -22.37 1.45 -4.21
C GLU A 106 -22.73 2.82 -4.80
N VAL A 107 -22.43 3.93 -4.11
CA VAL A 107 -22.55 5.28 -4.67
C VAL A 107 -21.68 5.42 -5.92
N LEU A 108 -20.41 5.00 -5.85
CA LEU A 108 -19.52 5.03 -7.03
C LEU A 108 -19.99 4.11 -8.15
N ARG A 109 -20.58 2.96 -7.82
CA ARG A 109 -21.15 2.04 -8.80
C ARG A 109 -22.34 2.66 -9.52
N VAL A 110 -23.24 3.29 -8.80
CA VAL A 110 -24.41 4.00 -9.36
C VAL A 110 -23.96 5.16 -10.25
N GLU A 111 -22.90 5.86 -9.90
CA GLU A 111 -22.27 6.91 -10.73
C GLU A 111 -21.52 6.35 -11.95
N GLY A 112 -21.39 5.02 -12.08
CA GLY A 112 -20.64 4.39 -13.18
C GLY A 112 -19.14 4.57 -13.11
N VAL A 113 -18.62 4.85 -11.91
CA VAL A 113 -17.19 5.04 -11.60
C VAL A 113 -16.58 3.74 -11.10
N ALA A 114 -17.34 2.91 -10.41
CA ALA A 114 -16.91 1.59 -9.96
C ALA A 114 -17.80 0.48 -10.55
N LYS A 115 -17.24 -0.73 -10.67
CA LYS A 115 -17.95 -1.93 -11.11
C LYS A 115 -17.61 -3.07 -10.15
N GLY A 116 -18.64 -3.72 -9.59
CA GLY A 116 -18.46 -4.90 -8.74
C GLY A 116 -17.82 -6.03 -9.53
N LEU A 117 -16.82 -6.66 -8.93
CA LEU A 117 -16.21 -7.88 -9.46
C LEU A 117 -17.02 -9.11 -9.04
N PRO A 118 -17.16 -10.11 -9.89
CA PRO A 118 -17.87 -11.33 -9.54
C PRO A 118 -17.23 -11.98 -8.31
N GLY A 119 -18.05 -12.27 -7.30
CA GLY A 119 -17.66 -12.98 -6.10
C GLY A 119 -18.55 -14.19 -5.89
N SER A 120 -18.09 -15.18 -5.13
CA SER A 120 -18.89 -16.35 -4.78
C SER A 120 -19.99 -15.95 -3.79
N GLY A 121 -21.22 -15.89 -4.28
CA GLY A 121 -22.42 -16.01 -3.44
C GLY A 121 -22.97 -14.75 -2.81
N GLY A 122 -22.86 -13.56 -3.41
CA GLY A 122 -23.51 -12.40 -2.80
C GLY A 122 -23.05 -11.04 -3.32
N ARG A 123 -23.06 -10.05 -2.43
CA ARG A 123 -22.60 -8.69 -2.72
C ARG A 123 -21.09 -8.67 -2.98
N PRO A 124 -20.60 -7.91 -3.98
CA PRO A 124 -19.18 -7.83 -4.28
C PRO A 124 -18.36 -7.32 -3.08
N MET A 125 -17.28 -7.99 -2.76
CA MET A 125 -16.27 -7.48 -1.80
C MET A 125 -15.22 -6.62 -2.51
N TYR A 126 -15.08 -6.83 -3.81
CA TYR A 126 -14.09 -6.18 -4.65
C TYR A 126 -14.76 -5.48 -5.83
N TYR A 127 -14.23 -4.31 -6.18
CA TYR A 127 -14.71 -3.49 -7.28
C TYR A 127 -13.52 -3.05 -8.15
N THR A 128 -13.73 -2.92 -9.44
CA THR A 128 -12.82 -2.16 -10.31
C THR A 128 -13.22 -0.69 -10.25
N LEU A 129 -12.25 0.21 -10.08
CA LEU A 129 -12.43 1.64 -10.07
C LEU A 129 -11.84 2.27 -11.33
N ASP A 130 -12.66 2.93 -12.11
CA ASP A 130 -12.20 3.77 -13.22
C ASP A 130 -11.55 5.04 -12.66
N MET A 131 -10.22 5.06 -12.65
CA MET A 131 -9.45 6.15 -12.04
C MET A 131 -9.71 7.49 -12.74
N ARG A 132 -9.91 7.50 -14.07
CA ARG A 132 -10.22 8.75 -14.79
C ARG A 132 -11.54 9.33 -14.32
N LYS A 133 -12.60 8.51 -14.30
CA LYS A 133 -13.92 8.96 -13.83
C LYS A 133 -13.91 9.34 -12.36
N PHE A 134 -13.13 8.63 -11.53
CA PHE A 134 -12.97 8.99 -10.12
C PHE A 134 -12.36 10.37 -9.95
N LEU A 135 -11.28 10.68 -10.68
CA LEU A 135 -10.65 11.99 -10.67
C LEU A 135 -11.55 13.06 -11.30
N ASP A 136 -12.37 12.70 -12.28
CA ASP A 136 -13.38 13.62 -12.84
C ASP A 136 -14.44 14.03 -11.81
N LEU A 137 -14.84 13.13 -10.88
CA LEU A 137 -15.69 13.53 -9.73
C LEU A 137 -14.98 14.53 -8.83
N ALA A 138 -13.71 14.30 -8.53
CA ALA A 138 -12.89 15.23 -7.74
C ALA A 138 -12.69 16.60 -8.43
N HIS A 139 -12.80 16.65 -9.76
CA HIS A 139 -12.77 17.89 -10.55
C HIS A 139 -14.16 18.51 -10.80
N GLY A 140 -15.21 17.98 -10.20
CA GLY A 140 -16.58 18.46 -10.44
C GLY A 140 -17.13 18.11 -11.83
N LYS A 141 -16.60 17.08 -12.47
CA LYS A 141 -17.02 16.60 -13.79
C LYS A 141 -17.77 15.28 -13.64
N SER A 142 -19.09 15.29 -13.74
CA SER A 142 -19.92 14.10 -13.86
C SER A 142 -21.10 14.40 -14.78
N ALA A 143 -21.26 13.60 -15.83
CA ALA A 143 -22.39 13.69 -16.72
C ALA A 143 -23.71 13.35 -15.99
N ARG A 144 -23.66 12.32 -15.12
CA ARG A 144 -24.81 11.86 -14.34
C ARG A 144 -25.25 12.90 -13.30
N ALA A 145 -24.31 13.44 -12.51
CA ALA A 145 -24.64 14.49 -11.55
C ALA A 145 -25.21 15.73 -12.23
N LYS A 146 -24.65 16.14 -13.39
CA LYS A 146 -25.16 17.24 -14.20
C LYS A 146 -26.57 17.00 -14.71
N SER A 147 -26.88 15.80 -15.19
CA SER A 147 -28.23 15.45 -15.68
C SER A 147 -29.30 15.53 -14.58
N ARG A 148 -28.89 15.43 -13.32
CA ARG A 148 -29.75 15.60 -12.13
C ARG A 148 -29.79 17.05 -11.59
N GLY A 149 -29.21 17.99 -12.31
CA GLY A 149 -29.16 19.39 -11.89
C GLY A 149 -28.08 19.74 -10.86
N VAL A 150 -27.24 18.79 -10.47
CA VAL A 150 -26.10 19.07 -9.57
C VAL A 150 -24.97 19.67 -10.39
N GLN A 151 -24.84 20.99 -10.33
CA GLN A 151 -23.79 21.71 -11.04
C GLN A 151 -22.70 22.16 -10.05
N ARG A 152 -21.45 21.96 -10.46
CA ARG A 152 -20.27 22.45 -9.72
C ARG A 152 -19.40 23.35 -10.59
N LYS A 153 -18.75 24.31 -9.97
CA LYS A 153 -17.70 25.07 -10.64
C LYS A 153 -16.52 24.14 -10.94
N PRO A 154 -15.82 24.32 -12.04
CA PRO A 154 -14.57 23.60 -12.28
C PRO A 154 -13.65 23.73 -11.06
N LYS A 155 -13.06 22.62 -10.64
CA LYS A 155 -12.16 22.45 -9.47
C LYS A 155 -12.82 22.36 -8.09
N ASP A 156 -14.12 22.60 -7.91
CA ASP A 156 -14.76 22.46 -6.59
C ASP A 156 -14.97 21.02 -6.15
N GLY A 157 -14.99 20.06 -7.11
CA GLY A 157 -15.25 18.66 -6.84
C GLY A 157 -16.67 18.37 -6.33
N TYR A 158 -17.09 17.12 -6.44
CA TYR A 158 -18.35 16.68 -5.82
C TYR A 158 -18.10 16.22 -4.38
N ARG A 159 -19.16 16.31 -3.57
CA ARG A 159 -19.22 15.74 -2.21
C ARG A 159 -20.05 14.48 -2.23
N TRP A 160 -19.81 13.58 -1.29
CA TRP A 160 -20.49 12.28 -1.24
C TRP A 160 -22.01 12.41 -1.20
N ASN A 161 -22.53 13.28 -0.31
CA ASN A 161 -23.98 13.52 -0.18
C ASN A 161 -24.63 14.20 -1.39
N GLU A 162 -23.86 14.68 -2.36
CA GLU A 162 -24.38 15.37 -3.57
C GLU A 162 -24.59 14.40 -4.73
N ILE A 163 -23.87 13.29 -4.74
CA ILE A 163 -23.99 12.27 -5.78
C ILE A 163 -24.78 11.05 -5.33
N ASP A 164 -25.14 10.95 -4.07
CA ASP A 164 -25.90 9.84 -3.49
C ASP A 164 -27.41 10.11 -3.53
N ASP A 165 -28.08 9.63 -4.57
CA ASP A 165 -29.54 9.78 -4.74
C ASP A 165 -30.35 9.00 -3.68
N GLU A 166 -29.81 7.89 -3.20
CA GLU A 166 -30.50 7.01 -2.26
C GLU A 166 -30.20 7.35 -0.79
N LYS A 167 -29.43 8.41 -0.57
CA LYS A 167 -29.04 8.90 0.78
C LYS A 167 -28.43 7.82 1.68
N ARG A 168 -27.62 6.90 1.08
CA ARG A 168 -26.87 5.88 1.81
C ARG A 168 -25.81 6.49 2.71
N VAL A 169 -25.18 7.55 2.19
CA VAL A 169 -24.08 8.24 2.89
C VAL A 169 -24.45 9.70 3.21
N ARG A 170 -24.28 10.10 4.48
CA ARG A 170 -24.52 11.48 4.95
C ARG A 170 -23.22 12.27 5.09
N ASN A 171 -22.23 11.96 4.26
CA ASN A 171 -20.90 12.55 4.35
C ASN A 171 -20.80 13.78 3.42
N GLY A 172 -20.44 14.91 3.97
CA GLY A 172 -20.23 16.17 3.23
C GLY A 172 -18.80 16.38 2.76
N ASN A 173 -17.90 15.42 2.93
CA ASN A 173 -16.51 15.50 2.46
C ASN A 173 -16.44 15.43 0.94
N LYS A 174 -15.38 15.99 0.36
CA LYS A 174 -15.06 15.83 -1.06
C LYS A 174 -14.78 14.37 -1.38
N ILE A 175 -15.04 14.01 -2.63
CA ILE A 175 -14.76 12.66 -3.15
C ILE A 175 -13.28 12.59 -3.49
N LEU A 176 -12.48 12.19 -2.53
CA LEU A 176 -11.03 11.99 -2.65
C LEU A 176 -10.62 10.71 -1.94
N ALA A 177 -9.52 10.12 -2.39
CA ALA A 177 -8.86 9.05 -1.64
C ALA A 177 -7.79 9.66 -0.73
N GLN A 178 -7.87 9.33 0.54
CA GLN A 178 -6.93 9.85 1.53
C GLN A 178 -5.69 8.98 1.61
N THR A 179 -4.53 9.62 1.67
CA THR A 179 -3.22 8.96 1.84
C THR A 179 -2.64 9.27 3.22
N SER A 180 -1.58 8.55 3.60
CA SER A 180 -0.67 8.99 4.66
C SER A 180 0.14 10.21 4.21
N ASP A 181 0.96 10.76 5.09
CA ASP A 181 1.85 11.87 4.77
C ASP A 181 2.70 11.55 3.52
N ILE A 182 2.63 12.44 2.54
CA ILE A 182 3.28 12.24 1.25
C ILE A 182 4.80 12.44 1.33
N CYS A 183 5.29 13.20 2.30
CA CYS A 183 6.71 13.41 2.53
C CYS A 183 7.40 12.19 3.16
N GLU A 184 6.65 11.36 3.86
CA GLU A 184 7.16 10.22 4.65
C GLU A 184 6.79 8.86 4.06
N SER A 185 5.61 8.76 3.43
CA SER A 185 5.00 7.49 3.04
C SER A 185 5.30 7.12 1.59
N ASN A 186 5.69 5.86 1.39
CA ASN A 186 5.83 5.31 0.04
C ASN A 186 4.46 5.07 -0.64
N SER A 187 3.43 4.66 0.11
CA SER A 187 2.09 4.44 -0.47
C SER A 187 1.50 5.74 -1.01
N ALA A 188 1.68 6.84 -0.28
CA ALA A 188 1.27 8.17 -0.73
C ALA A 188 2.04 8.61 -1.98
N GLY A 189 3.37 8.44 -2.02
CA GLY A 189 4.18 8.74 -3.20
C GLY A 189 3.82 7.86 -4.41
N THR A 190 3.48 6.59 -4.19
CA THR A 190 3.01 5.71 -5.28
C THR A 190 1.62 6.11 -5.77
N TYR A 191 0.71 6.47 -4.87
CA TYR A 191 -0.61 6.98 -5.24
C TYR A 191 -0.53 8.32 -5.98
N LEU A 192 0.38 9.22 -5.56
CA LEU A 192 0.71 10.45 -6.30
C LEU A 192 1.13 10.12 -7.74
N GLY A 193 2.04 9.17 -7.92
CA GLY A 193 2.47 8.74 -9.24
C GLY A 193 1.34 8.17 -10.09
N LEU A 194 0.41 7.42 -9.48
CA LEU A 194 -0.78 6.90 -10.15
C LEU A 194 -1.73 8.03 -10.61
N VAL A 195 -2.02 8.98 -9.73
CA VAL A 195 -2.84 10.15 -10.05
C VAL A 195 -2.18 10.99 -11.16
N ALA A 196 -0.87 11.20 -11.06
CA ALA A 196 -0.10 11.90 -12.06
C ALA A 196 -0.20 11.25 -13.44
N PHE A 197 0.02 9.94 -13.51
CA PHE A 197 -0.08 9.16 -14.74
C PHE A 197 -1.46 9.34 -15.40
N VAL A 198 -2.53 9.18 -14.64
CA VAL A 198 -3.90 9.32 -15.15
C VAL A 198 -4.19 10.76 -15.58
N GLU A 199 -3.77 11.77 -14.81
CA GLU A 199 -3.97 13.20 -15.12
C GLU A 199 -3.12 13.70 -16.28
N HIS A 200 -2.03 13.00 -16.59
CA HIS A 200 -1.14 13.26 -17.74
C HIS A 200 -1.52 12.44 -18.98
N GLY A 201 -2.73 11.91 -19.05
CA GLY A 201 -3.21 11.21 -20.25
C GLY A 201 -2.78 9.75 -20.34
N ASN A 202 -2.50 9.10 -19.22
CA ASN A 202 -1.91 7.77 -19.07
C ASN A 202 -0.46 7.69 -19.54
N ASP A 203 0.30 8.71 -19.22
CA ASP A 203 1.73 8.76 -19.45
C ASP A 203 2.48 9.40 -18.27
N ALA A 204 3.78 9.17 -18.16
CA ALA A 204 4.62 9.81 -17.18
C ALA A 204 5.16 11.15 -17.72
N PRO A 205 5.41 12.17 -16.86
CA PRO A 205 6.07 13.40 -17.32
C PRO A 205 7.52 13.11 -17.74
N ASP A 206 7.96 13.72 -18.84
CA ASP A 206 9.26 13.50 -19.43
C ASP A 206 10.37 14.36 -18.81
N ASN A 207 10.01 15.52 -18.25
CA ASN A 207 10.96 16.50 -17.74
C ASN A 207 10.46 17.20 -16.47
N GLU A 208 11.35 17.95 -15.83
CA GLU A 208 11.09 18.63 -14.56
C GLU A 208 9.97 19.68 -14.66
N ALA A 209 9.92 20.43 -15.75
CA ALA A 209 8.90 21.48 -15.92
C ALA A 209 7.50 20.88 -16.03
N GLU A 210 7.33 19.79 -16.76
CA GLU A 210 6.07 19.05 -16.84
C GLU A 210 5.71 18.44 -15.48
N ALA A 211 6.67 17.82 -14.80
CA ALA A 211 6.47 17.23 -13.48
C ALA A 211 6.01 18.29 -12.45
N GLU A 212 6.63 19.47 -12.46
CA GLU A 212 6.23 20.59 -11.58
C GLU A 212 4.83 21.09 -11.88
N GLN A 213 4.52 21.32 -13.17
CA GLN A 213 3.20 21.78 -13.57
C GLN A 213 2.11 20.77 -13.18
N LEU A 214 2.39 19.49 -13.43
CA LEU A 214 1.48 18.40 -13.08
C LEU A 214 1.31 18.27 -11.57
N ALA A 215 2.39 18.36 -10.79
CA ALA A 215 2.35 18.34 -9.33
C ALA A 215 1.45 19.44 -8.76
N ARG A 216 1.59 20.68 -9.23
CA ARG A 216 0.72 21.81 -8.82
C ARG A 216 -0.75 21.55 -9.20
N LYS A 217 -0.99 20.97 -10.37
CA LYS A 217 -2.36 20.64 -10.83
C LYS A 217 -3.03 19.60 -9.95
N ILE A 218 -2.29 18.51 -9.57
CA ILE A 218 -2.86 17.38 -8.82
C ILE A 218 -2.82 17.56 -7.31
N LYS A 219 -2.06 18.53 -6.79
CA LYS A 219 -1.95 18.80 -5.34
C LYS A 219 -3.30 18.82 -4.62
N PRO A 220 -4.36 19.54 -5.09
CA PRO A 220 -5.65 19.52 -4.42
C PRO A 220 -6.31 18.15 -4.33
N LEU A 221 -6.04 17.25 -5.29
CA LEU A 221 -6.60 15.90 -5.32
C LEU A 221 -6.03 14.99 -4.23
N LEU A 222 -4.90 15.36 -3.64
CA LEU A 222 -4.14 14.56 -2.69
C LEU A 222 -4.20 15.12 -1.27
N ILE A 223 -4.24 16.45 -1.10
CA ILE A 223 -4.08 17.07 0.22
C ILE A 223 -5.29 17.84 0.74
N GLU A 224 -6.36 18.01 -0.04
CA GLU A 224 -7.47 18.91 0.33
C GLU A 224 -8.26 18.48 1.57
N GLN A 225 -8.19 17.21 1.97
CA GLN A 225 -8.84 16.73 3.19
C GLN A 225 -7.87 16.53 4.37
N GLY A 226 -6.67 17.05 4.23
CA GLY A 226 -5.62 16.90 5.21
C GLY A 226 -4.87 15.57 5.07
N LEU A 227 -3.64 15.57 5.59
CA LEU A 227 -2.78 14.40 5.63
C LEU A 227 -2.56 14.03 7.09
N PRO A 228 -3.14 12.97 7.62
CA PRO A 228 -2.73 12.48 8.92
C PRO A 228 -1.35 11.82 8.80
N SER A 229 -0.58 12.00 9.84
CA SER A 229 0.72 11.36 10.01
C SER A 229 0.65 9.85 10.23
N SER A 230 -0.52 9.34 10.66
CA SER A 230 -0.71 7.93 11.01
C SER A 230 -1.01 7.03 9.81
N GLU A 231 -0.91 5.74 10.03
CA GLU A 231 -1.21 4.72 9.05
C GLU A 231 -2.69 4.68 8.67
N ARG A 232 -2.95 4.70 7.37
CA ARG A 232 -4.31 4.74 6.82
C ARG A 232 -5.13 3.50 7.09
N ALA A 233 -4.49 2.33 7.20
CA ALA A 233 -5.20 1.10 7.50
C ALA A 233 -5.88 1.15 8.87
N GLU A 234 -5.23 1.69 9.90
CA GLU A 234 -5.81 1.85 11.24
C GLU A 234 -7.04 2.76 11.21
N THR A 235 -6.96 3.91 10.52
CA THR A 235 -8.11 4.82 10.34
C THR A 235 -9.24 4.12 9.59
N TYR A 236 -8.94 3.41 8.50
CA TYR A 236 -9.93 2.66 7.73
C TYR A 236 -10.62 1.56 8.55
N LEU A 237 -9.88 0.87 9.40
CA LEU A 237 -10.43 -0.21 10.25
C LEU A 237 -11.15 0.30 11.49
N SER A 238 -11.01 1.58 11.84
CA SER A 238 -11.68 2.17 12.99
C SER A 238 -13.20 2.31 12.79
N PRO A 239 -14.00 2.38 13.86
CA PRO A 239 -15.45 2.63 13.77
C PRO A 239 -15.80 3.97 13.11
N ASP A 240 -14.97 5.00 13.29
CA ASP A 240 -15.18 6.33 12.73
C ASP A 240 -14.67 6.50 11.30
N GLY A 241 -14.00 5.47 10.80
CA GLY A 241 -13.40 5.46 9.47
C GLY A 241 -14.34 5.92 8.34
N PRO A 242 -15.61 5.49 8.27
CA PRO A 242 -16.55 5.92 7.23
C PRO A 242 -16.76 7.44 7.17
N SER A 243 -16.68 8.10 8.32
CA SER A 243 -16.86 9.56 8.42
C SER A 243 -15.59 10.34 8.12
N ILE A 244 -14.44 9.81 8.55
CA ILE A 244 -13.14 10.49 8.48
C ILE A 244 -12.48 10.25 7.13
N ALA A 245 -12.45 9.01 6.67
CA ALA A 245 -11.72 8.56 5.50
C ALA A 245 -12.56 7.59 4.65
N PRO A 246 -13.59 8.09 3.93
CA PRO A 246 -14.46 7.26 3.10
C PRO A 246 -13.71 6.37 2.11
N ILE A 247 -12.60 6.86 1.58
CA ILE A 247 -11.66 6.07 0.77
C ILE A 247 -10.26 6.28 1.34
N SER A 248 -9.57 5.18 1.64
CA SER A 248 -8.19 5.17 2.14
C SER A 248 -7.26 4.43 1.19
N VAL A 249 -6.10 4.99 0.92
CA VAL A 249 -5.02 4.31 0.19
C VAL A 249 -4.26 3.40 1.14
N ILE A 250 -4.38 2.10 0.94
CA ILE A 250 -3.74 1.07 1.78
C ILE A 250 -3.07 0.00 0.92
N TYR A 251 -2.37 -0.92 1.57
CA TYR A 251 -1.89 -2.14 0.92
C TYR A 251 -2.94 -3.25 1.02
N GLU A 252 -3.09 -4.04 -0.04
CA GLU A 252 -4.06 -5.13 -0.11
C GLU A 252 -3.96 -6.12 1.06
N HIS A 253 -2.72 -6.48 1.47
CA HIS A 253 -2.54 -7.42 2.59
C HIS A 253 -3.17 -6.93 3.89
N GLN A 254 -3.24 -5.62 4.14
CA GLN A 254 -3.87 -5.05 5.34
C GLN A 254 -5.37 -5.32 5.38
N PHE A 255 -6.04 -5.22 4.23
CA PHE A 255 -7.43 -5.62 4.10
C PHE A 255 -7.63 -7.13 4.22
N LEU A 256 -6.80 -7.93 3.53
CA LEU A 256 -6.90 -9.38 3.58
C LEU A 256 -6.63 -9.92 4.99
N ALA A 257 -5.64 -9.38 5.69
CA ALA A 257 -5.38 -9.73 7.09
C ALA A 257 -6.59 -9.46 8.00
N HIS A 258 -7.26 -8.30 7.79
CA HIS A 258 -8.51 -7.98 8.50
C HIS A 258 -9.61 -9.02 8.20
N GLN A 259 -9.84 -9.34 6.92
CA GLN A 259 -10.87 -10.31 6.53
C GLN A 259 -10.58 -11.71 7.06
N ILE A 260 -9.32 -12.12 7.04
CA ILE A 260 -8.86 -13.42 7.58
C ILE A 260 -9.10 -13.47 9.10
N GLY A 261 -8.70 -12.42 9.81
CA GLY A 261 -8.92 -12.31 11.26
C GLY A 261 -10.39 -12.28 11.62
N HIS A 262 -11.20 -11.48 10.94
CA HIS A 262 -12.65 -11.38 11.17
C HIS A 262 -13.36 -12.72 10.90
N GLN A 263 -12.99 -13.41 9.84
CA GLN A 263 -13.54 -14.72 9.54
C GLN A 263 -13.14 -15.77 10.57
N ALA A 264 -11.90 -15.75 11.04
CA ALA A 264 -11.43 -16.65 12.10
C ALA A 264 -12.12 -16.42 13.44
N GLU A 265 -12.41 -15.17 13.79
CA GLU A 265 -13.05 -14.77 15.05
C GLU A 265 -14.57 -14.96 15.03
N LYS A 266 -15.24 -14.55 13.92
CA LYS A 266 -16.69 -14.45 13.83
C LYS A 266 -17.35 -15.48 12.90
N GLY A 267 -16.55 -16.28 12.17
CA GLY A 267 -17.05 -17.28 11.21
C GLY A 267 -17.58 -16.69 9.91
N THR A 268 -17.53 -15.36 9.73
CA THR A 268 -18.00 -14.63 8.55
C THR A 268 -16.99 -13.58 8.13
N THR A 269 -17.03 -13.15 6.88
CA THR A 269 -16.30 -11.98 6.41
C THR A 269 -16.96 -10.68 6.87
N ASP A 270 -16.17 -9.61 6.96
CA ASP A 270 -16.69 -8.26 7.18
C ASP A 270 -17.32 -7.74 5.88
N ASP A 271 -18.64 -7.61 5.88
CA ASP A 271 -19.44 -7.20 4.72
C ASP A 271 -19.46 -5.68 4.49
N GLU A 272 -19.08 -4.90 5.49
CA GLU A 272 -19.11 -3.44 5.40
C GLU A 272 -17.90 -2.88 4.65
N ARG A 273 -16.75 -3.53 4.78
CA ARG A 273 -15.49 -3.09 4.20
C ARG A 273 -15.22 -3.78 2.88
N VAL A 274 -14.84 -2.99 1.88
CA VAL A 274 -14.62 -3.46 0.50
C VAL A 274 -13.40 -2.80 -0.12
N LEU A 275 -12.86 -3.39 -1.19
CA LEU A 275 -11.74 -2.84 -1.94
C LEU A 275 -12.15 -2.35 -3.33
N LEU A 276 -11.54 -1.24 -3.72
CA LEU A 276 -11.56 -0.71 -5.07
C LEU A 276 -10.17 -0.93 -5.70
N TYR A 277 -10.13 -1.72 -6.75
CA TYR A 277 -8.91 -1.90 -7.56
C TYR A 277 -8.90 -0.87 -8.68
N PRO A 278 -7.94 0.05 -8.70
CA PRO A 278 -7.80 0.99 -9.81
C PRO A 278 -7.67 0.24 -11.14
N SER A 279 -8.41 0.66 -12.17
CA SER A 279 -8.26 0.14 -13.53
C SER A 279 -6.88 0.47 -14.12
N THR A 280 -6.26 1.52 -13.63
CA THR A 280 -4.85 1.83 -13.87
C THR A 280 -4.08 1.40 -12.63
N ARG A 281 -3.21 0.40 -12.75
CA ARG A 281 -2.54 -0.24 -11.62
C ARG A 281 -1.05 -0.02 -11.61
N PHE A 282 -0.51 0.14 -10.40
CA PHE A 282 0.91 0.00 -10.13
C PHE A 282 1.15 -1.18 -9.18
N VAL A 283 2.02 -2.10 -9.60
CA VAL A 283 2.40 -3.24 -8.76
C VAL A 283 3.55 -2.81 -7.84
N THR A 284 3.27 -2.76 -6.55
CA THR A 284 4.27 -2.42 -5.54
C THR A 284 4.99 -3.68 -5.09
N GLU A 285 6.29 -3.75 -5.37
CA GLU A 285 7.18 -4.81 -4.89
C GLU A 285 8.02 -4.25 -3.73
N PRO A 286 7.67 -4.51 -2.46
CA PRO A 286 8.50 -4.09 -1.35
C PRO A 286 9.85 -4.80 -1.39
N GLN A 287 10.91 -4.04 -1.17
CA GLN A 287 12.28 -4.56 -1.24
C GLN A 287 12.96 -4.43 0.12
N LEU A 288 13.33 -5.55 0.71
CA LEU A 288 14.21 -5.59 1.85
C LEU A 288 15.64 -5.34 1.36
N VAL A 289 16.24 -4.26 1.84
CA VAL A 289 17.60 -3.84 1.51
C VAL A 289 18.53 -4.32 2.60
N ALA A 290 19.38 -5.29 2.28
CA ALA A 290 20.37 -5.80 3.20
C ALA A 290 21.63 -4.94 3.16
N LEU A 291 22.06 -4.46 4.31
CA LEU A 291 23.20 -3.56 4.51
C LEU A 291 24.43 -4.30 4.99
N THR A 292 24.25 -5.48 5.61
CA THR A 292 25.31 -6.34 6.18
C THR A 292 25.15 -7.79 5.71
N GLY A 293 26.13 -8.63 6.02
CA GLY A 293 26.05 -10.08 5.75
C GLY A 293 24.92 -10.78 6.53
N ASP A 294 24.65 -10.36 7.75
CA ASP A 294 23.57 -10.89 8.58
C ASP A 294 22.21 -10.44 8.05
N GLY A 295 22.10 -9.20 7.61
CA GLY A 295 20.92 -8.70 6.88
C GLY A 295 20.66 -9.48 5.59
N ALA A 296 21.71 -9.84 4.85
CA ALA A 296 21.58 -10.66 3.65
C ALA A 296 21.06 -12.08 3.96
N ARG A 297 21.57 -12.71 5.03
CA ARG A 297 21.08 -14.04 5.48
C ARG A 297 19.60 -13.98 5.89
N LEU A 298 19.18 -12.94 6.61
CA LEU A 298 17.77 -12.73 6.94
C LEU A 298 16.94 -12.55 5.67
N GLY A 299 17.35 -11.70 4.73
CA GLY A 299 16.65 -11.44 3.48
C GLY A 299 16.46 -12.71 2.63
N GLU A 300 17.49 -13.54 2.56
CA GLU A 300 17.44 -14.84 1.90
C GLU A 300 16.47 -15.80 2.60
N LEU A 301 16.55 -15.91 3.92
CA LEU A 301 15.68 -16.75 4.73
C LEU A 301 14.21 -16.38 4.50
N VAL A 302 13.84 -15.11 4.69
CA VAL A 302 12.47 -14.65 4.55
C VAL A 302 11.93 -14.85 3.13
N SER A 303 12.80 -14.78 2.12
CA SER A 303 12.40 -14.96 0.72
C SER A 303 12.25 -16.43 0.29
N LYS A 304 12.84 -17.39 1.01
CA LYS A 304 12.92 -18.78 0.56
C LYS A 304 12.34 -19.81 1.53
N ASP A 305 12.27 -19.50 2.82
CA ASP A 305 11.77 -20.44 3.82
C ASP A 305 10.28 -20.70 3.65
N PRO A 306 9.85 -21.96 3.48
CA PRO A 306 8.45 -22.31 3.20
C PRO A 306 7.51 -21.94 4.36
N GLU A 307 7.94 -22.08 5.62
CA GLU A 307 7.10 -21.77 6.78
C GLU A 307 6.87 -20.24 6.87
N LEU A 308 7.89 -19.44 6.59
CA LEU A 308 7.78 -17.98 6.55
C LEU A 308 6.95 -17.52 5.36
N GLN A 309 7.09 -18.12 4.18
CA GLN A 309 6.28 -17.81 3.00
C GLN A 309 4.81 -18.20 3.21
N GLN A 310 4.54 -19.37 3.83
CA GLN A 310 3.20 -19.76 4.23
C GLN A 310 2.59 -18.74 5.18
N ARG A 311 3.36 -18.30 6.19
CA ARG A 311 2.86 -17.30 7.14
C ARG A 311 2.61 -15.94 6.49
N ALA A 312 3.42 -15.53 5.53
CA ALA A 312 3.17 -14.31 4.76
C ALA A 312 1.81 -14.36 4.03
N MET A 313 1.45 -15.50 3.42
CA MET A 313 0.12 -15.67 2.80
C MET A 313 -1.01 -15.60 3.84
N GLU A 314 -0.83 -16.20 5.01
CA GLU A 314 -1.80 -16.13 6.11
C GLU A 314 -2.00 -14.70 6.63
N LEU A 315 -1.02 -13.84 6.46
CA LEU A 315 -1.08 -12.40 6.72
C LEU A 315 -1.54 -11.58 5.50
N GLY A 316 -2.07 -12.23 4.46
CA GLY A 316 -2.65 -11.59 3.29
C GLY A 316 -1.67 -11.15 2.21
N PHE A 317 -0.37 -11.42 2.36
CA PHE A 317 0.62 -11.12 1.33
C PHE A 317 0.53 -12.09 0.14
N ARG A 318 0.85 -11.61 -1.06
CA ARG A 318 0.97 -12.46 -2.24
C ARG A 318 2.38 -13.02 -2.33
N ALA A 319 2.50 -14.33 -2.61
CA ALA A 319 3.81 -14.92 -2.89
C ALA A 319 4.43 -14.35 -4.18
N ARG A 320 5.76 -14.26 -4.22
CA ARG A 320 6.50 -13.67 -5.34
C ARG A 320 6.31 -14.39 -6.69
N ASN A 321 6.04 -15.69 -6.66
CA ASN A 321 5.92 -16.51 -7.87
C ASN A 321 4.62 -16.26 -8.66
N ALA A 322 3.68 -15.51 -8.10
CA ALA A 322 2.50 -15.05 -8.82
C ALA A 322 2.91 -13.96 -9.81
N GLY A 323 3.22 -14.35 -11.04
CA GLY A 323 3.58 -13.41 -12.12
C GLY A 323 2.54 -12.29 -12.26
N SER A 324 3.00 -11.09 -12.58
CA SER A 324 2.20 -9.94 -13.05
C SER A 324 0.89 -9.63 -12.33
N GLY A 325 0.88 -9.66 -11.00
CA GLY A 325 -0.27 -9.17 -10.22
C GLY A 325 -1.45 -10.14 -10.06
N ALA A 326 -1.38 -11.35 -10.59
CA ALA A 326 -2.35 -12.40 -10.29
C ALA A 326 -2.21 -12.88 -8.83
N THR A 327 -3.32 -13.26 -8.21
CA THR A 327 -3.32 -13.93 -6.91
C THR A 327 -2.65 -15.30 -7.09
N SER A 328 -1.71 -15.67 -6.20
CA SER A 328 -1.09 -17.01 -6.28
C SER A 328 -2.13 -18.09 -6.07
N ASP A 329 -1.95 -19.26 -6.70
CA ASP A 329 -2.84 -20.41 -6.52
C ASP A 329 -2.95 -20.81 -5.04
N GLU A 330 -1.88 -20.63 -4.30
CA GLU A 330 -1.80 -20.92 -2.85
C GLU A 330 -2.62 -19.95 -2.03
N LEU A 331 -2.51 -18.63 -2.28
CA LEU A 331 -3.36 -17.63 -1.62
C LEU A 331 -4.83 -17.82 -2.02
N THR A 332 -5.10 -18.12 -3.29
CA THR A 332 -6.43 -18.42 -3.79
C THR A 332 -7.06 -19.59 -3.04
N ARG A 333 -6.33 -20.71 -2.90
CA ARG A 333 -6.77 -21.88 -2.16
C ARG A 333 -6.99 -21.55 -0.68
N PHE A 334 -6.04 -20.87 -0.04
CA PHE A 334 -6.12 -20.46 1.37
C PHE A 334 -7.36 -19.62 1.68
N LEU A 335 -7.67 -18.63 0.83
CA LEU A 335 -8.87 -17.78 0.98
C LEU A 335 -10.15 -18.57 0.70
N THR A 336 -10.17 -19.41 -0.34
CA THR A 336 -11.33 -20.24 -0.71
C THR A 336 -11.71 -21.22 0.41
N GLU A 337 -10.75 -21.90 1.00
CA GLU A 337 -10.96 -22.81 2.13
C GLU A 337 -11.60 -22.10 3.33
N ARG A 338 -11.34 -20.83 3.50
CA ARG A 338 -11.90 -19.96 4.57
C ARG A 338 -13.16 -19.22 4.15
N LYS A 339 -13.68 -19.51 2.95
CA LYS A 339 -14.87 -18.82 2.39
C LYS A 339 -14.70 -17.30 2.30
N ILE A 340 -13.46 -16.84 2.14
CA ILE A 340 -13.13 -15.44 1.88
C ILE A 340 -13.11 -15.25 0.36
N PRO A 341 -13.85 -14.27 -0.20
CA PRO A 341 -13.79 -14.00 -1.64
C PRO A 341 -12.36 -13.74 -2.10
N VAL A 342 -11.99 -14.33 -3.23
CA VAL A 342 -10.65 -14.18 -3.80
C VAL A 342 -10.60 -12.89 -4.62
N PRO A 343 -9.59 -12.02 -4.41
CA PRO A 343 -9.43 -10.83 -5.24
C PRO A 343 -9.09 -11.25 -6.67
N THR A 344 -10.00 -10.97 -7.59
CA THR A 344 -9.80 -11.18 -9.02
C THR A 344 -9.37 -9.88 -9.67
N THR A 345 -8.27 -9.93 -10.42
CA THR A 345 -7.81 -8.79 -11.21
C THR A 345 -8.30 -8.95 -12.65
N SER A 346 -8.83 -7.86 -13.25
CA SER A 346 -9.23 -7.90 -14.65
C SER A 346 -7.99 -7.93 -15.56
N SER A 347 -8.08 -8.62 -16.68
CA SER A 347 -6.99 -8.67 -17.69
C SER A 347 -6.83 -7.37 -18.47
N ASP A 348 -7.83 -6.48 -18.39
CA ASP A 348 -7.92 -5.26 -19.22
C ASP A 348 -7.35 -4.02 -18.52
N ASP A 349 -6.63 -4.20 -17.41
CA ASP A 349 -6.11 -3.08 -16.62
C ASP A 349 -4.87 -2.46 -17.25
N THR A 350 -4.85 -1.14 -17.34
CA THR A 350 -3.67 -0.38 -17.75
C THR A 350 -2.62 -0.41 -16.65
N ARG A 351 -1.38 -0.78 -17.01
CA ARG A 351 -0.26 -0.69 -16.08
C ARG A 351 0.27 0.75 -16.07
N ALA A 352 0.23 1.39 -14.91
CA ALA A 352 0.82 2.71 -14.72
C ALA A 352 2.35 2.63 -14.76
N VAL A 353 2.96 3.64 -15.35
CA VAL A 353 4.39 3.90 -15.26
C VAL A 353 4.56 5.08 -14.31
N LEU A 354 5.33 4.89 -13.24
CA LEU A 354 5.66 5.99 -12.36
C LEU A 354 6.62 6.97 -13.06
N PRO A 355 6.55 8.26 -12.73
CA PRO A 355 7.59 9.21 -13.10
C PRO A 355 8.97 8.67 -12.71
N SER A 356 10.00 9.06 -13.46
CA SER A 356 11.37 8.72 -13.06
C SER A 356 11.63 9.18 -11.62
N LEU A 357 12.49 8.47 -10.88
CA LEU A 357 12.68 8.74 -9.47
C LEU A 357 12.98 10.22 -9.15
N PRO A 358 13.83 10.95 -9.89
CA PRO A 358 14.04 12.38 -9.64
C PRO A 358 12.77 13.22 -9.82
N LEU A 359 11.96 12.91 -10.85
CA LEU A 359 10.71 13.63 -11.11
C LEU A 359 9.65 13.33 -10.06
N LEU A 360 9.55 12.07 -9.62
CA LEU A 360 8.64 11.69 -8.55
C LEU A 360 9.01 12.37 -7.21
N GLU A 361 10.31 12.48 -6.90
CA GLU A 361 10.80 13.19 -5.73
C GLU A 361 10.40 14.67 -5.78
N LYS A 362 10.66 15.33 -6.92
CA LYS A 362 10.28 16.72 -7.14
C LYS A 362 8.76 16.94 -6.99
N MET A 363 7.96 16.06 -7.59
CA MET A 363 6.51 16.13 -7.46
C MET A 363 6.05 15.96 -6.02
N THR A 364 6.67 15.04 -5.28
CA THR A 364 6.37 14.81 -3.85
C THR A 364 6.66 16.05 -3.01
N GLU A 365 7.81 16.70 -3.24
CA GLU A 365 8.19 17.94 -2.56
C GLU A 365 7.15 19.05 -2.77
N ILE A 366 6.70 19.23 -4.02
CA ILE A 366 5.70 20.25 -4.37
C ILE A 366 4.31 19.93 -3.80
N VAL A 367 3.87 18.69 -3.88
CA VAL A 367 2.54 18.29 -3.42
C VAL A 367 2.45 18.29 -1.90
N GLY A 368 3.47 17.78 -1.22
CA GLY A 368 3.50 17.66 0.24
C GLY A 368 3.95 18.93 0.96
N ASP A 369 4.45 19.96 0.26
CA ASP A 369 5.20 21.08 0.87
C ASP A 369 6.30 20.55 1.80
N CYS A 370 7.02 19.51 1.35
CA CYS A 370 8.00 18.83 2.17
C CYS A 370 9.15 19.78 2.55
N PRO A 371 9.62 19.73 3.81
CA PRO A 371 10.73 20.58 4.25
C PRO A 371 11.99 20.32 3.42
N ASP A 372 12.72 21.40 3.10
CA ASP A 372 13.96 21.33 2.33
C ASP A 372 14.99 20.43 3.01
N ARG A 373 15.69 19.62 2.22
CA ARG A 373 16.77 18.70 2.67
C ARG A 373 18.04 19.39 3.18
N THR A 374 18.09 20.73 3.15
CA THR A 374 19.32 21.50 3.44
C THR A 374 19.51 21.88 4.91
N GLY A 375 18.68 21.39 5.84
CA GLY A 375 18.61 21.84 7.23
C GLY A 375 19.08 20.89 8.33
N SER A 376 19.90 19.87 8.05
CA SER A 376 20.58 19.13 9.13
C SER A 376 21.93 18.61 8.67
N ARG A 377 22.95 19.43 8.89
CA ARG A 377 24.35 19.00 9.03
C ARG A 377 24.65 18.78 10.49
#